data_e617a77426de0bd640d5cb7ed35e92b9
#
_entry.id   e617a77426de0bd640d5cb7ed35e92b9
#
_cell.length_a   1.000
_cell.length_b   1.000
_cell.length_c   1.000
_cell.angle_alpha   90.00
_cell.angle_beta   90.00
_cell.angle_gamma   90.00
#
_symmetry.space_group_name_H-M   'P 1'
#
loop_
_entity.id
_entity.type
_entity.pdbx_description
1 polymer ?
#
loop_
_entity_poly.entity_id
_entity_poly.type
_entity_poly.pdbx_seq_one_letter_code
_entity_poly.pdbx_strand_id
1 'polypeptide(L)'
;IFLTKYDFSPVNIAIAGLPNAGKSSLLNALAGRESAIVTDIPGTTRDVLREYISLDGLPVHVADTAGIRDSTDKVEAEGVRRARATVLTADLVLLVIDSTLALEPQLALKTEVPDNIPCIEVYNKVDLTRAEDTLDERSRKVWVSAKTGQGLDRLTHLVKQIVGVSNNQEGVF
;
A
#
# COMPACT_ATOMS: atom_id res chain seq x y z
N ILE A 1 -3.67 9.31 36.30
CA ILE A 1 -2.89 9.19 35.06
C ILE A 1 -3.67 8.29 34.13
N PHE A 2 -4.51 8.89 33.42
CA PHE A 2 -5.27 8.19 32.41
C PHE A 2 -4.44 8.21 31.14
N LEU A 3 -3.70 7.15 30.91
CA LEU A 3 -3.41 6.76 29.56
C LEU A 3 -4.76 6.51 28.91
N THR A 4 -5.33 7.55 28.36
CA THR A 4 -6.32 7.37 27.35
C THR A 4 -5.74 6.29 26.44
N LYS A 5 -6.40 5.16 26.39
CA LYS A 5 -6.22 4.25 25.27
C LYS A 5 -6.46 5.12 24.05
N TYR A 6 -5.41 5.72 23.54
CA TYR A 6 -5.43 6.13 22.17
C TYR A 6 -5.67 4.82 21.45
N ASP A 7 -6.88 4.67 21.02
CA ASP A 7 -7.24 3.62 20.09
C ASP A 7 -6.43 3.92 18.83
N PHE A 8 -5.15 3.58 18.87
CA PHE A 8 -4.34 3.54 17.66
C PHE A 8 -4.78 2.33 16.86
N SER A 9 -6.03 2.42 16.38
CA SER A 9 -6.40 1.53 15.32
C SER A 9 -5.43 1.77 14.19
N PRO A 10 -4.67 0.77 13.76
CA PRO A 10 -3.70 0.95 12.70
C PRO A 10 -4.42 1.40 11.44
N VAL A 11 -3.77 2.28 10.71
CA VAL A 11 -4.25 2.70 9.39
C VAL A 11 -4.21 1.50 8.45
N ASN A 12 -5.31 1.23 7.78
CA ASN A 12 -5.39 0.15 6.82
C ASN A 12 -4.99 0.63 5.44
N ILE A 13 -3.91 0.10 4.90
CA ILE A 13 -3.44 0.40 3.56
C ILE A 13 -3.57 -0.85 2.70
N ALA A 14 -4.28 -0.74 1.58
CA ALA A 14 -4.34 -1.79 0.58
C ALA A 14 -3.32 -1.52 -0.52
N ILE A 15 -2.55 -2.53 -0.89
CA ILE A 15 -1.65 -2.47 -2.04
C ILE A 15 -2.32 -3.18 -3.21
N ALA A 16 -2.56 -2.47 -4.29
CA ALA A 16 -3.16 -2.97 -5.51
C ALA A 16 -2.20 -2.79 -6.69
N GLY A 17 -2.41 -3.55 -7.74
CA GLY A 17 -1.61 -3.48 -8.97
C GLY A 17 -1.69 -4.80 -9.74
N LEU A 18 -1.25 -4.77 -10.99
CA LEU A 18 -1.17 -5.98 -11.81
C LEU A 18 -0.11 -6.95 -11.26
N PRO A 19 -0.19 -8.23 -11.62
CA PRO A 19 0.88 -9.17 -11.30
C PRO A 19 2.25 -8.65 -11.78
N ASN A 20 3.29 -8.87 -10.99
CA ASN A 20 4.67 -8.44 -11.28
C ASN A 20 4.92 -6.93 -11.27
N ALA A 21 3.98 -6.11 -10.84
CA ALA A 21 4.21 -4.67 -10.64
C ALA A 21 5.23 -4.37 -9.54
N GLY A 22 5.50 -5.34 -8.67
CA GLY A 22 6.44 -5.20 -7.56
C GLY A 22 5.79 -4.93 -6.22
N LYS A 23 4.53 -5.32 -6.03
CA LYS A 23 3.79 -5.11 -4.77
C LYS A 23 4.48 -5.75 -3.57
N SER A 24 4.87 -7.02 -3.69
CA SER A 24 5.56 -7.74 -2.62
C SER A 24 6.92 -7.13 -2.32
N SER A 25 7.65 -6.72 -3.36
CA SER A 25 8.95 -6.06 -3.20
C SER A 25 8.81 -4.70 -2.52
N LEU A 26 7.77 -3.95 -2.87
CA LEU A 26 7.47 -2.67 -2.23
C LEU A 26 7.12 -2.86 -0.74
N LEU A 27 6.27 -3.83 -0.44
CA LEU A 27 5.90 -4.15 0.93
C LEU A 27 7.13 -4.55 1.76
N ASN A 28 7.96 -5.43 1.23
CA ASN A 28 9.21 -5.84 1.88
C ASN A 28 10.18 -4.67 2.09
N ALA A 29 10.28 -3.78 1.11
CA ALA A 29 11.13 -2.60 1.21
C ALA A 29 10.63 -1.63 2.28
N LEU A 30 9.34 -1.42 2.38
CA LEU A 30 8.74 -0.58 3.42
C LEU A 30 8.89 -1.23 4.81
N ALA A 31 8.66 -2.52 4.92
CA ALA A 31 8.81 -3.26 6.17
C ALA A 31 10.28 -3.34 6.64
N GLY A 32 11.21 -3.48 5.71
CA GLY A 32 12.64 -3.62 6.03
C GLY A 32 13.33 -2.32 6.45
N ARG A 33 12.78 -1.16 6.13
CA ARG A 33 13.35 0.14 6.53
C ARG A 33 13.07 0.49 7.97
N GLU A 34 11.99 -0.04 8.50
CA GLU A 34 11.55 0.20 9.87
C GLU A 34 11.40 -1.14 10.57
N SER A 35 11.69 -1.20 11.86
CA SER A 35 11.55 -2.44 12.61
C SER A 35 10.11 -2.92 12.54
N ALA A 36 9.86 -3.83 11.61
CA ALA A 36 8.58 -4.48 11.48
C ALA A 36 8.30 -5.26 12.77
N ILE A 37 7.18 -5.00 13.38
CA ILE A 37 6.65 -5.90 14.38
C ILE A 37 6.07 -7.09 13.60
N VAL A 38 6.93 -8.02 13.24
CA VAL A 38 6.50 -9.27 12.67
C VAL A 38 5.90 -10.08 13.80
N THR A 39 4.60 -10.08 13.88
CA THR A 39 3.93 -11.11 14.63
C THR A 39 3.83 -12.35 13.75
N ASP A 40 4.87 -13.16 13.78
CA ASP A 40 4.78 -14.52 13.28
C ASP A 40 3.81 -15.28 14.17
N ILE A 41 2.58 -15.34 13.78
CA ILE A 41 1.65 -16.28 14.37
C ILE A 41 1.76 -17.56 13.57
N PRO A 42 2.39 -18.63 14.14
CA PRO A 42 2.50 -19.90 13.45
C PRO A 42 1.11 -20.42 13.13
N GLY A 43 0.82 -20.71 11.87
CA GLY A 43 -0.45 -21.27 11.43
C GLY A 43 -1.37 -20.29 10.70
N THR A 44 -1.06 -19.02 10.60
CA THR A 44 -1.74 -18.12 9.68
C THR A 44 -1.18 -18.34 8.29
N THR A 45 -1.61 -19.43 7.70
CA THR A 45 -1.24 -19.84 6.38
C THR A 45 -1.93 -18.97 5.35
N ARG A 46 -1.14 -18.33 4.48
CA ARG A 46 -1.47 -18.01 3.09
C ARG A 46 -2.70 -17.15 2.82
N ASP A 47 -3.35 -16.61 3.82
CA ASP A 47 -4.35 -15.57 3.65
C ASP A 47 -3.62 -14.24 3.55
N VAL A 48 -4.02 -13.42 2.59
CA VAL A 48 -3.56 -12.03 2.38
C VAL A 48 -2.37 -11.70 3.27
N LEU A 49 -1.18 -11.50 2.70
CA LEU A 49 0.00 -11.08 3.46
C LEU A 49 -0.34 -9.78 4.18
N ARG A 50 -0.80 -9.90 5.40
CA ARG A 50 -1.08 -8.77 6.26
C ARG A 50 0.13 -8.53 7.11
N GLU A 51 0.77 -7.41 6.92
CA GLU A 51 1.89 -7.01 7.74
C GLU A 51 1.56 -5.75 8.52
N TYR A 52 1.88 -5.78 9.80
CA TYR A 52 1.87 -4.60 10.63
C TYR A 52 3.25 -3.99 10.56
N ILE A 53 3.35 -2.80 10.02
CA ILE A 53 4.62 -2.08 9.92
C ILE A 53 4.49 -0.71 10.56
N SER A 54 5.62 -0.15 10.98
CA SER A 54 5.69 1.24 11.39
C SER A 54 6.25 2.06 10.23
N LEU A 55 5.49 2.99 9.72
CA LEU A 55 5.98 3.97 8.75
C LEU A 55 6.31 5.25 9.51
N ASP A 56 7.59 5.40 9.86
CA ASP A 56 8.10 6.58 10.54
C ASP A 56 7.27 6.91 11.80
N GLY A 57 7.04 5.89 12.62
CA GLY A 57 6.24 5.98 13.85
C GLY A 57 4.74 5.81 13.68
N LEU A 58 4.23 5.80 12.45
CA LEU A 58 2.81 5.57 12.18
C LEU A 58 2.53 4.07 12.08
N PRO A 59 1.72 3.48 12.97
CA PRO A 59 1.36 2.08 12.85
C PRO A 59 0.42 1.88 11.66
N VAL A 60 0.81 1.01 10.74
CA VAL A 60 0.10 0.74 9.51
C VAL A 60 -0.13 -0.75 9.36
N HIS A 61 -1.32 -1.12 8.98
CA HIS A 61 -1.68 -2.46 8.58
C HIS A 61 -1.76 -2.52 7.06
N VAL A 62 -0.82 -3.22 6.44
CA VAL A 62 -0.74 -3.32 4.99
C VAL A 62 -1.27 -4.66 4.50
N ALA A 63 -2.20 -4.63 3.59
CA ALA A 63 -2.77 -5.81 2.96
C ALA A 63 -2.42 -5.84 1.47
N ASP A 64 -1.75 -6.90 1.04
CA ASP A 64 -1.44 -7.12 -0.37
C ASP A 64 -2.62 -7.82 -1.04
N THR A 65 -3.23 -7.15 -2.01
CA THR A 65 -4.36 -7.70 -2.74
C THR A 65 -3.97 -8.81 -3.73
N ALA A 66 -2.68 -8.96 -4.01
CA ALA A 66 -2.17 -9.98 -4.93
C ALA A 66 -1.73 -11.28 -4.25
N GLY A 67 -1.78 -11.36 -2.93
CA GLY A 67 -1.26 -12.49 -2.14
C GLY A 67 -1.99 -13.82 -2.36
N ILE A 68 -2.96 -13.86 -3.26
CA ILE A 68 -3.70 -15.07 -3.54
C ILE A 68 -3.33 -15.55 -4.94
N ARG A 69 -2.10 -16.01 -5.05
CA ARG A 69 -1.64 -16.70 -6.25
C ARG A 69 -1.72 -18.19 -6.04
N ASP A 70 -2.87 -18.79 -6.33
CA ASP A 70 -2.87 -20.20 -6.69
C ASP A 70 -4.04 -20.48 -7.62
N SER A 71 -3.75 -20.73 -8.69
CA SER A 71 -3.92 -21.27 -10.00
C SER A 71 -5.07 -22.28 -10.16
N THR A 72 -6.26 -21.96 -9.64
CA THR A 72 -7.49 -22.56 -10.16
C THR A 72 -8.53 -21.45 -10.30
N ASP A 73 -9.32 -21.52 -11.36
CA ASP A 73 -10.33 -20.51 -11.70
C ASP A 73 -11.26 -20.14 -10.54
N LYS A 74 -11.53 -21.07 -9.64
CA LYS A 74 -12.33 -20.83 -8.43
C LYS A 74 -11.56 -20.00 -7.40
N VAL A 75 -10.26 -20.18 -7.32
CA VAL A 75 -9.39 -19.43 -6.41
C VAL A 75 -9.20 -18.01 -6.90
N GLU A 76 -9.12 -17.80 -8.21
CA GLU A 76 -9.05 -16.45 -8.79
C GLU A 76 -10.30 -15.62 -8.50
N ALA A 77 -11.49 -16.21 -8.65
CA ALA A 77 -12.74 -15.49 -8.37
C ALA A 77 -12.85 -15.11 -6.88
N GLU A 78 -12.45 -16.00 -5.98
CA GLU A 78 -12.41 -15.70 -4.55
C GLU A 78 -11.32 -14.69 -4.20
N GLY A 79 -10.16 -14.80 -4.84
CA GLY A 79 -9.07 -13.84 -4.70
C GLY A 79 -9.46 -12.42 -5.13
N VAL A 80 -10.14 -12.29 -6.25
CA VAL A 80 -10.68 -11.00 -6.72
C VAL A 80 -11.69 -10.44 -5.74
N ARG A 81 -12.56 -11.27 -5.21
CA ARG A 81 -13.56 -10.85 -4.23
C ARG A 81 -12.92 -10.36 -2.93
N ARG A 82 -11.91 -11.06 -2.43
CA ARG A 82 -11.16 -10.66 -1.22
C ARG A 82 -10.37 -9.38 -1.45
N ALA A 83 -9.76 -9.25 -2.63
CA ALA A 83 -9.03 -8.03 -3.00
C ALA A 83 -9.96 -6.82 -3.02
N ARG A 84 -11.15 -6.97 -3.59
CA ARG A 84 -12.17 -5.92 -3.59
C ARG A 84 -12.63 -5.57 -2.17
N ALA A 85 -12.86 -6.58 -1.33
CA ALA A 85 -13.24 -6.37 0.06
C ALA A 85 -12.15 -5.63 0.83
N THR A 86 -10.88 -5.97 0.60
CA THR A 86 -9.74 -5.31 1.21
C THR A 86 -9.66 -3.83 0.80
N VAL A 87 -9.87 -3.53 -0.47
CA VAL A 87 -9.90 -2.15 -0.97
C VAL A 87 -11.04 -1.37 -0.35
N LEU A 88 -12.23 -1.96 -0.24
CA LEU A 88 -13.41 -1.29 0.32
C LEU A 88 -13.26 -0.91 1.80
N THR A 89 -12.41 -1.62 2.54
CA THR A 89 -12.17 -1.37 3.97
C THR A 89 -10.88 -0.60 4.23
N ALA A 90 -10.15 -0.25 3.19
CA ALA A 90 -8.89 0.49 3.32
C ALA A 90 -9.11 1.97 3.61
N ASP A 91 -8.21 2.56 4.37
CA ASP A 91 -8.13 4.00 4.58
C ASP A 91 -7.36 4.70 3.47
N LEU A 92 -6.49 3.96 2.78
CA LEU A 92 -5.66 4.42 1.68
C LEU A 92 -5.34 3.25 0.77
N VAL A 93 -5.29 3.49 -0.52
CA VAL A 93 -4.86 2.51 -1.51
C VAL A 93 -3.55 2.97 -2.16
N LEU A 94 -2.57 2.08 -2.20
CA LEU A 94 -1.35 2.25 -3.00
C LEU A 94 -1.52 1.44 -4.29
N LEU A 95 -1.69 2.12 -5.40
CA LEU A 95 -1.74 1.48 -6.71
C LEU A 95 -0.32 1.41 -7.27
N VAL A 96 0.25 0.22 -7.26
CA VAL A 96 1.62 0.00 -7.74
C VAL A 96 1.62 -0.23 -9.24
N ILE A 97 2.37 0.60 -9.94
CA ILE A 97 2.45 0.65 -11.39
C ILE A 97 3.87 0.27 -11.80
N ASP A 98 4.02 -0.68 -12.71
CA ASP A 98 5.28 -0.98 -13.34
C ASP A 98 5.57 0.10 -14.40
N SER A 99 6.54 0.97 -14.11
CA SER A 99 6.86 2.09 -14.98
C SER A 99 7.54 1.67 -16.30
N THR A 100 7.93 0.41 -16.42
CA THR A 100 8.53 -0.15 -17.66
C THR A 100 7.48 -0.62 -18.67
N LEU A 101 6.22 -0.68 -18.28
CA LEU A 101 5.13 -1.20 -19.10
C LEU A 101 4.12 -0.10 -19.47
N ALA A 102 3.22 -0.41 -20.39
CA ALA A 102 2.14 0.50 -20.77
C ALA A 102 1.28 0.87 -19.56
N LEU A 103 0.98 2.15 -19.41
CA LEU A 103 0.28 2.67 -18.23
C LEU A 103 -1.22 2.37 -18.25
N GLU A 104 -1.85 2.41 -19.42
CA GLU A 104 -3.32 2.34 -19.54
C GLU A 104 -3.96 1.13 -18.87
N PRO A 105 -3.49 -0.13 -19.10
CA PRO A 105 -4.10 -1.27 -18.42
C PRO A 105 -3.88 -1.25 -16.91
N GLN A 106 -2.79 -0.65 -16.45
CA GLN A 106 -2.48 -0.53 -15.04
C GLN A 106 -3.34 0.54 -14.35
N LEU A 107 -3.52 1.68 -15.00
CA LEU A 107 -4.34 2.77 -14.48
C LEU A 107 -5.83 2.43 -14.47
N ALA A 108 -6.26 1.49 -15.31
CA ALA A 108 -7.65 1.02 -15.31
C ALA A 108 -8.06 0.45 -13.94
N LEU A 109 -7.15 -0.09 -13.18
CA LEU A 109 -7.42 -0.60 -11.83
C LEU A 109 -7.86 0.50 -10.86
N LYS A 110 -7.51 1.74 -11.13
CA LYS A 110 -7.90 2.88 -10.29
C LYS A 110 -9.41 3.07 -10.25
N THR A 111 -10.11 2.65 -11.29
CA THR A 111 -11.58 2.73 -11.35
C THR A 111 -12.26 1.81 -10.34
N GLU A 112 -11.56 0.79 -9.84
CA GLU A 112 -12.07 -0.11 -8.81
C GLU A 112 -11.94 0.46 -7.39
N VAL A 113 -11.18 1.54 -7.23
CA VAL A 113 -11.04 2.23 -5.95
C VAL A 113 -12.20 3.18 -5.76
N PRO A 114 -12.97 3.08 -4.67
CA PRO A 114 -14.04 4.03 -4.39
C PRO A 114 -13.54 5.48 -4.32
N ASP A 115 -14.33 6.42 -4.80
CA ASP A 115 -13.95 7.84 -4.85
C ASP A 115 -13.68 8.45 -3.47
N ASN A 116 -14.28 7.88 -2.43
CA ASN A 116 -14.08 8.33 -1.05
C ASN A 116 -12.81 7.79 -0.39
N ILE A 117 -12.09 6.88 -1.05
CA ILE A 117 -10.83 6.33 -0.55
C ILE A 117 -9.67 6.97 -1.31
N PRO A 118 -8.74 7.65 -0.62
CA PRO A 118 -7.57 8.22 -1.28
C PRO A 118 -6.70 7.12 -1.90
N CYS A 119 -6.18 7.41 -3.08
CA CYS A 119 -5.32 6.51 -3.83
C CYS A 119 -4.02 7.22 -4.21
N ILE A 120 -2.90 6.59 -3.90
CA ILE A 120 -1.58 7.04 -4.36
C ILE A 120 -1.14 6.14 -5.52
N GLU A 121 -0.79 6.75 -6.64
CA GLU A 121 -0.14 6.03 -7.75
C GLU A 121 1.36 5.92 -7.48
N VAL A 122 1.83 4.70 -7.30
CA VAL A 122 3.22 4.41 -7.01
C VAL A 122 3.88 3.84 -8.25
N TYR A 123 4.64 4.67 -8.94
CA TYR A 123 5.37 4.27 -10.15
C TYR A 123 6.68 3.59 -9.73
N ASN A 124 6.69 2.27 -9.78
CA ASN A 124 7.81 1.43 -9.37
C ASN A 124 8.76 1.11 -10.51
N LYS A 125 9.93 0.61 -10.19
CA LYS A 125 10.99 0.20 -11.11
C LYS A 125 11.66 1.35 -11.85
N VAL A 126 11.74 2.51 -11.21
CA VAL A 126 12.40 3.69 -11.82
C VAL A 126 13.90 3.49 -12.02
N ASP A 127 14.52 2.54 -11.34
CA ASP A 127 15.90 2.11 -11.57
C ASP A 127 16.10 1.59 -13.01
N LEU A 128 15.05 1.03 -13.61
CA LEU A 128 15.08 0.52 -14.99
C LEU A 128 14.72 1.58 -16.03
N THR A 129 13.94 2.59 -15.66
CA THR A 129 13.49 3.63 -16.58
C THR A 129 14.35 4.87 -16.56
N ARG A 130 15.27 5.00 -15.60
CA ARG A 130 16.05 6.20 -15.34
C ARG A 130 15.18 7.45 -15.14
N ALA A 131 13.95 7.25 -14.73
CA ALA A 131 13.07 8.37 -14.37
C ALA A 131 13.70 9.12 -13.20
N GLU A 132 13.67 10.44 -13.30
CA GLU A 132 14.08 11.27 -12.19
C GLU A 132 13.13 11.04 -11.01
N ASP A 133 13.70 11.11 -9.85
CA ASP A 133 13.06 10.93 -8.58
C ASP A 133 12.07 12.08 -8.34
N THR A 134 10.80 11.85 -8.61
CA THR A 134 9.79 12.90 -8.55
C THR A 134 8.64 12.53 -7.64
N LEU A 135 8.07 13.56 -7.05
CA LEU A 135 6.86 13.51 -6.24
C LEU A 135 5.90 14.57 -6.78
N ASP A 136 4.70 14.15 -7.10
CA ASP A 136 3.60 15.07 -7.40
C ASP A 136 2.53 14.93 -6.31
N GLU A 137 2.59 15.80 -5.32
CA GLU A 137 1.68 15.78 -4.18
C GLU A 137 0.22 16.07 -4.58
N ARG A 138 0.02 16.94 -5.56
CA ARG A 138 -1.34 17.31 -6.01
C ARG A 138 -2.06 16.15 -6.66
N SER A 139 -1.36 15.42 -7.52
CA SER A 139 -1.91 14.26 -8.22
C SER A 139 -1.76 12.97 -7.42
N ARG A 140 -1.10 13.01 -6.28
CA ARG A 140 -0.77 11.84 -5.46
C ARG A 140 -0.04 10.77 -6.26
N LYS A 141 1.02 11.19 -6.92
CA LYS A 141 1.91 10.34 -7.71
C LYS A 141 3.32 10.37 -7.12
N VAL A 142 3.93 9.21 -7.00
CA VAL A 142 5.30 9.09 -6.52
C VAL A 142 6.04 8.03 -7.33
N TRP A 143 7.29 8.32 -7.65
CA TRP A 143 8.16 7.44 -8.43
C TRP A 143 9.18 6.82 -7.51
N VAL A 144 9.25 5.48 -7.51
CA VAL A 144 10.06 4.72 -6.56
C VAL A 144 10.79 3.56 -7.24
N SER A 145 11.81 3.06 -6.56
CA SER A 145 12.36 1.73 -6.82
C SER A 145 12.33 0.92 -5.53
N ALA A 146 11.48 -0.08 -5.49
CA ALA A 146 11.44 -1.01 -4.36
C ALA A 146 12.77 -1.77 -4.21
N LYS A 147 13.46 -1.98 -5.33
CA LYS A 147 14.75 -2.68 -5.36
C LYS A 147 15.88 -1.86 -4.73
N THR A 148 15.98 -0.59 -5.05
CA THR A 148 17.09 0.27 -4.60
C THR A 148 16.76 1.10 -3.37
N GLY A 149 15.49 1.26 -3.06
CA GLY A 149 15.00 2.14 -2.00
C GLY A 149 14.75 3.58 -2.43
N GLN A 150 15.01 3.90 -3.69
CA GLN A 150 14.82 5.25 -4.22
C GLN A 150 13.36 5.69 -4.12
N GLY A 151 13.12 6.88 -3.61
CA GLY A 151 11.79 7.48 -3.53
C GLY A 151 10.92 6.98 -2.38
N LEU A 152 11.33 5.96 -1.62
CA LEU A 152 10.53 5.40 -0.53
C LEU A 152 10.29 6.41 0.60
N ASP A 153 11.24 7.31 0.85
CA ASP A 153 11.05 8.38 1.84
C ASP A 153 9.93 9.33 1.45
N ARG A 154 9.82 9.63 0.17
CA ARG A 154 8.74 10.47 -0.36
C ARG A 154 7.39 9.77 -0.30
N LEU A 155 7.36 8.48 -0.59
CA LEU A 155 6.15 7.68 -0.45
C LEU A 155 5.67 7.68 1.02
N THR A 156 6.56 7.42 1.95
CA THR A 156 6.26 7.44 3.38
C THR A 156 5.73 8.81 3.81
N HIS A 157 6.37 9.88 3.37
CA HIS A 157 5.95 11.24 3.66
C HIS A 157 4.54 11.53 3.14
N LEU A 158 4.25 11.14 1.90
CA LEU A 158 2.94 11.34 1.27
C LEU A 158 1.85 10.54 1.99
N VAL A 159 2.14 9.30 2.36
CA VAL A 159 1.21 8.47 3.15
C VAL A 159 0.88 9.18 4.47
N LYS A 160 1.87 9.62 5.20
CA LYS A 160 1.68 10.32 6.47
C LYS A 160 0.87 11.61 6.32
N GLN A 161 1.09 12.37 5.27
CA GLN A 161 0.32 13.58 5.02
C GLN A 161 -1.16 13.27 4.80
N ILE A 162 -1.48 12.29 3.97
CA ILE A 162 -2.86 11.95 3.63
C ILE A 162 -3.59 11.39 4.85
N VAL A 163 -2.96 10.49 5.57
CA VAL A 163 -3.54 9.83 6.74
C VAL A 163 -3.56 10.78 7.94
N GLY A 164 -2.52 11.56 8.13
CA GLY A 164 -2.41 12.52 9.23
C GLY A 164 -3.44 13.64 9.14
N VAL A 165 -3.75 14.12 7.95
CA VAL A 165 -4.79 15.12 7.72
C VAL A 165 -6.17 14.56 8.05
N SER A 166 -6.44 13.32 7.72
CA SER A 166 -7.71 12.66 8.06
C SER A 166 -7.90 12.56 9.57
N ASN A 167 -6.85 12.22 10.31
CA ASN A 167 -6.91 12.13 11.77
C ASN A 167 -7.09 13.49 12.43
N ASN A 168 -6.54 14.54 11.86
CA ASN A 168 -6.71 15.90 12.41
C ASN A 168 -8.10 16.48 12.16
N GLN A 169 -8.81 16.03 11.13
CA GLN A 169 -10.17 16.49 10.86
C GLN A 169 -11.19 15.85 11.80
N GLU A 170 -10.92 14.67 12.31
CA GLU A 170 -11.77 14.02 13.31
C GLU A 170 -11.51 14.50 14.75
N GLY A 171 -10.40 15.20 14.96
CA GLY A 171 -9.96 15.66 16.27
C GLY A 171 -10.22 17.15 16.59
N VAL A 172 -10.89 17.88 15.70
CA VAL A 172 -11.18 19.29 15.93
C VAL A 172 -12.58 19.47 16.49
N PHE A 173 -12.67 19.28 17.74
CA PHE A 173 -13.75 19.85 18.57
C PHE A 173 -13.16 20.34 19.86
#